data_f9035222509fcebec78daaff5839d29f
#
_entry.id   f9035222509fcebec78daaff5839d29f
#
_cell.length_a   1.000
_cell.length_b   1.000
_cell.length_c   1.000
_cell.angle_alpha   90.00
_cell.angle_beta   90.00
_cell.angle_gamma   90.00
#
_symmetry.space_group_name_H-M   'P 1'
#
loop_
_entity.id
_entity.type
_entity.pdbx_description
1 polymer ?
#
loop_
_entity_poly.entity_id
_entity_poly.type
_entity_poly.pdbx_seq_one_letter_code
_entity_poly.pdbx_strand_id
1 'polypeptide(L)'
;MVKSLAAGSTPRLLEVSDLGSWRAAWDALVLTAPLPTPFLRSWWLDAQRAVRGGSALFVLVVQGEQLLGGQALQVDRVLGAQRIQALGQGPLAPDHLDLLTAPGHEDLVVDLLSGWWGARRRTLVDLDGLVEGGRLAAAVGTPAVPREAAPYLRTVDLGGYVSTRSANLRRAVRRARRDFERDGMVLSRADLGESDDVDRALAGFVALHSPRPDRAPLLGEMPVLTRAVHAGVAAGEARVHVLGRPGEQPVAVALAWWCAGRLSTYQVARSLEREHAHAGTLMMVDMIEQGVADGATEADLLRGDAAYKLRLADERRHLLLVRTGIGVLPRAVLGAHAARQRLRAGRRAFTRSSPSDSSPED
;
A
#
# COMPACT_ATOMS: atom_id res chain seq x y z
N MET A 1 -23.15 -25.55 25.64
CA MET A 1 -21.98 -25.94 26.43
C MET A 1 -20.78 -25.10 26.02
N VAL A 2 -20.52 -24.02 26.73
CA VAL A 2 -19.33 -23.16 26.48
C VAL A 2 -18.15 -23.91 27.07
N LYS A 3 -17.21 -24.38 26.24
CA LYS A 3 -15.93 -24.91 26.70
C LYS A 3 -15.20 -23.79 27.44
N SER A 4 -15.01 -23.98 28.74
CA SER A 4 -14.15 -23.16 29.60
C SER A 4 -12.77 -23.06 28.93
N LEU A 5 -12.37 -21.87 28.52
CA LEU A 5 -11.05 -21.56 28.04
C LEU A 5 -10.05 -21.87 29.16
N ALA A 6 -9.05 -22.68 28.86
CA ALA A 6 -7.97 -23.06 29.77
C ALA A 6 -7.22 -21.78 30.22
N ALA A 7 -7.59 -21.31 31.43
CA ALA A 7 -6.81 -20.33 32.16
C ALA A 7 -5.47 -20.98 32.52
N GLY A 8 -4.34 -20.47 31.94
CA GLY A 8 -3.05 -20.89 32.45
C GLY A 8 -1.83 -20.83 31.51
N SER A 9 -1.97 -20.59 30.21
CA SER A 9 -0.76 -20.46 29.37
C SER A 9 -0.24 -19.02 29.39
N THR A 10 1.06 -18.85 29.68
CA THR A 10 1.73 -17.54 29.62
C THR A 10 1.84 -17.07 28.15
N PRO A 11 1.57 -15.80 27.86
CA PRO A 11 1.82 -15.24 26.54
C PRO A 11 3.27 -15.42 26.11
N ARG A 12 3.50 -15.76 24.84
CA ARG A 12 4.84 -16.00 24.29
C ARG A 12 4.95 -15.51 22.86
N LEU A 13 6.19 -15.28 22.43
CA LEU A 13 6.53 -14.97 21.05
C LEU A 13 6.72 -16.27 20.26
N LEU A 14 6.27 -16.25 19.00
CA LEU A 14 6.46 -17.29 18.01
C LEU A 14 6.97 -16.66 16.71
N GLU A 15 8.13 -17.09 16.23
CA GLU A 15 8.66 -16.70 14.93
C GLU A 15 8.33 -17.80 13.91
N VAL A 16 7.64 -17.43 12.82
CA VAL A 16 7.26 -18.36 11.74
C VAL A 16 7.50 -17.72 10.36
N SER A 17 7.75 -18.56 9.36
CA SER A 17 7.93 -18.11 7.98
C SER A 17 6.62 -17.98 7.20
N ASP A 18 5.53 -18.53 7.71
CA ASP A 18 4.17 -18.38 7.19
C ASP A 18 3.16 -18.43 8.34
N LEU A 19 1.94 -17.98 8.06
CA LEU A 19 0.88 -17.91 9.08
C LEU A 19 0.28 -19.28 9.43
N GLY A 20 0.34 -20.25 8.52
CA GLY A 20 -0.20 -21.60 8.75
C GLY A 20 -1.61 -21.59 9.34
N SER A 21 -1.79 -22.24 10.48
CA SER A 21 -3.06 -22.29 11.22
C SER A 21 -3.49 -20.94 11.82
N TRP A 22 -2.60 -19.96 11.92
CA TRP A 22 -2.88 -18.63 12.46
C TRP A 22 -3.55 -17.69 11.45
N ARG A 23 -3.65 -18.09 10.17
CA ARG A 23 -4.17 -17.24 9.08
C ARG A 23 -5.53 -16.62 9.39
N ALA A 24 -6.50 -17.39 9.79
CA ALA A 24 -7.84 -16.90 10.08
C ALA A 24 -7.86 -15.91 11.26
N ALA A 25 -7.10 -16.22 12.32
CA ALA A 25 -6.97 -15.32 13.47
C ALA A 25 -6.23 -14.03 13.13
N TRP A 26 -5.18 -14.12 12.31
CA TRP A 26 -4.47 -12.95 11.77
C TRP A 26 -5.39 -12.04 10.97
N ASP A 27 -6.13 -12.59 10.01
CA ASP A 27 -7.07 -11.84 9.18
C ASP A 27 -8.19 -11.20 10.02
N ALA A 28 -8.66 -11.86 11.07
CA ALA A 28 -9.62 -11.28 12.00
C ALA A 28 -9.04 -10.05 12.73
N LEU A 29 -7.77 -10.10 13.15
CA LEU A 29 -7.09 -8.93 13.75
C LEU A 29 -6.93 -7.77 12.74
N VAL A 30 -6.62 -8.07 11.48
CA VAL A 30 -6.56 -7.02 10.43
C VAL A 30 -7.89 -6.31 10.29
N LEU A 31 -9.00 -7.05 10.24
CA LEU A 31 -10.34 -6.49 10.04
C LEU A 31 -10.82 -5.65 11.23
N THR A 32 -10.30 -5.89 12.43
CA THR A 32 -10.64 -5.17 13.66
C THR A 32 -9.61 -4.11 14.06
N ALA A 33 -8.54 -3.95 13.28
CA ALA A 33 -7.53 -2.92 13.52
C ALA A 33 -8.14 -1.50 13.44
N PRO A 34 -7.61 -0.51 14.18
CA PRO A 34 -8.09 0.87 14.12
C PRO A 34 -8.07 1.48 12.72
N LEU A 35 -7.11 1.07 11.90
CA LEU A 35 -7.01 1.44 10.48
C LEU A 35 -6.75 0.17 9.66
N PRO A 36 -7.80 -0.60 9.29
CA PRO A 36 -7.64 -1.83 8.54
C PRO A 36 -6.98 -1.57 7.18
N THR A 37 -6.02 -2.40 6.81
CA THR A 37 -5.30 -2.25 5.53
C THR A 37 -5.24 -3.58 4.78
N PRO A 38 -5.45 -3.58 3.47
CA PRO A 38 -5.31 -4.78 2.64
C PRO A 38 -3.88 -5.33 2.64
N PHE A 39 -2.90 -4.46 2.90
CA PHE A 39 -1.48 -4.82 2.87
C PHE A 39 -1.02 -5.68 4.05
N LEU A 40 -1.88 -5.89 5.06
CA LEU A 40 -1.67 -6.85 6.14
C LEU A 40 -2.58 -8.10 6.00
N ARG A 41 -3.46 -8.17 5.00
CA ARG A 41 -4.28 -9.36 4.75
C ARG A 41 -3.40 -10.54 4.34
N SER A 42 -3.77 -11.72 4.79
CA SER A 42 -2.98 -12.93 4.54
C SER A 42 -2.76 -13.21 3.05
N TRP A 43 -3.76 -12.95 2.20
CA TRP A 43 -3.64 -13.14 0.75
C TRP A 43 -2.58 -12.22 0.12
N TRP A 44 -2.45 -10.96 0.60
CA TRP A 44 -1.39 -10.04 0.16
C TRP A 44 -0.02 -10.51 0.63
N LEU A 45 0.11 -10.88 1.91
CA LEU A 45 1.36 -11.34 2.51
C LEU A 45 1.85 -12.65 1.87
N ASP A 46 0.93 -13.55 1.53
CA ASP A 46 1.28 -14.79 0.82
C ASP A 46 1.76 -14.55 -0.62
N ALA A 47 1.17 -13.59 -1.33
CA ALA A 47 1.65 -13.20 -2.65
C ALA A 47 3.09 -12.69 -2.57
N GLN A 48 3.41 -11.87 -1.57
CA GLN A 48 4.77 -11.39 -1.31
C GLN A 48 5.72 -12.55 -1.00
N ARG A 49 5.33 -13.43 -0.08
CA ARG A 49 6.14 -14.58 0.36
C ARG A 49 6.42 -15.55 -0.78
N ALA A 50 5.43 -15.85 -1.59
CA ALA A 50 5.55 -16.81 -2.69
C ALA A 50 6.60 -16.42 -3.74
N VAL A 51 6.82 -15.12 -3.93
CA VAL A 51 7.78 -14.61 -4.92
C VAL A 51 9.14 -14.28 -4.27
N ARG A 52 9.12 -13.72 -3.06
CA ARG A 52 10.36 -13.28 -2.36
C ARG A 52 11.08 -14.40 -1.60
N GLY A 53 10.45 -15.56 -1.45
CA GLY A 53 11.05 -16.73 -0.81
C GLY A 53 11.27 -16.57 0.70
N GLY A 54 12.29 -17.24 1.24
CA GLY A 54 12.54 -17.46 2.66
C GLY A 54 12.91 -16.21 3.51
N SER A 55 12.73 -14.99 3.02
CA SER A 55 12.98 -13.78 3.79
C SER A 55 11.78 -13.30 4.63
N ALA A 56 10.61 -13.90 4.47
CA ALA A 56 9.42 -13.55 5.25
C ALA A 56 9.53 -14.06 6.70
N LEU A 57 9.17 -13.20 7.65
CA LEU A 57 9.16 -13.48 9.08
C LEU A 57 7.90 -12.89 9.70
N PHE A 58 7.07 -13.75 10.27
CA PHE A 58 5.95 -13.34 11.12
C PHE A 58 6.37 -13.52 12.58
N VAL A 59 6.26 -12.46 13.35
CA VAL A 59 6.49 -12.51 14.80
C VAL A 59 5.13 -12.39 15.47
N LEU A 60 4.65 -13.49 16.00
CA LEU A 60 3.33 -13.62 16.58
C LEU A 60 3.42 -13.59 18.11
N VAL A 61 2.46 -12.96 18.75
CA VAL A 61 2.22 -13.02 20.20
C VAL A 61 1.03 -13.94 20.41
N VAL A 62 1.25 -15.07 21.08
CA VAL A 62 0.24 -16.11 21.26
C VAL A 62 0.09 -16.50 22.73
N GLN A 63 -1.14 -16.86 23.12
CA GLN A 63 -1.46 -17.42 24.43
C GLN A 63 -2.31 -18.69 24.23
N GLY A 64 -1.72 -19.85 24.46
CA GLY A 64 -2.34 -21.12 24.08
C GLY A 64 -2.60 -21.18 22.58
N GLU A 65 -3.86 -21.32 22.18
CA GLU A 65 -4.33 -21.35 20.80
C GLU A 65 -4.86 -19.97 20.33
N GLN A 66 -4.72 -18.92 21.14
CA GLN A 66 -5.18 -17.57 20.80
C GLN A 66 -4.03 -16.74 20.25
N LEU A 67 -4.26 -16.07 19.11
CA LEU A 67 -3.39 -15.02 18.58
C LEU A 67 -3.77 -13.69 19.24
N LEU A 68 -2.84 -13.09 19.97
CA LEU A 68 -3.03 -11.79 20.63
C LEU A 68 -2.52 -10.63 19.77
N GLY A 69 -1.63 -10.88 18.83
CA GLY A 69 -1.09 -9.87 17.93
C GLY A 69 0.14 -10.32 17.16
N GLY A 70 0.75 -9.41 16.44
CA GLY A 70 1.98 -9.70 15.71
C GLY A 70 2.35 -8.68 14.65
N GLN A 71 3.42 -8.99 13.93
CA GLN A 71 3.95 -8.18 12.82
C GLN A 71 4.45 -9.06 11.68
N ALA A 72 4.30 -8.58 10.44
CA ALA A 72 4.79 -9.23 9.23
C ALA A 72 6.01 -8.47 8.69
N LEU A 73 7.14 -9.15 8.65
CA LEU A 73 8.45 -8.58 8.34
C LEU A 73 9.12 -9.33 7.20
N GLN A 74 10.05 -8.65 6.56
CA GLN A 74 11.02 -9.23 5.64
C GLN A 74 12.42 -9.02 6.20
N VAL A 75 13.23 -10.09 6.18
CA VAL A 75 14.58 -10.10 6.73
C VAL A 75 15.58 -10.41 5.63
N ASP A 76 16.44 -9.46 5.30
CA ASP A 76 17.51 -9.61 4.31
C ASP A 76 18.88 -9.40 4.97
N ARG A 77 19.96 -9.68 4.23
CA ARG A 77 21.33 -9.35 4.64
C ARG A 77 21.91 -8.25 3.76
N VAL A 78 22.41 -7.19 4.38
CA VAL A 78 23.04 -6.07 3.69
C VAL A 78 24.36 -5.73 4.41
N LEU A 79 25.49 -5.83 3.70
CA LEU A 79 26.83 -5.49 4.21
C LEU A 79 27.16 -6.14 5.58
N GLY A 80 26.80 -7.41 5.76
CA GLY A 80 27.06 -8.15 7.00
C GLY A 80 26.12 -7.83 8.17
N ALA A 81 25.14 -6.91 7.97
CA ALA A 81 24.05 -6.63 8.90
C ALA A 81 22.76 -7.30 8.44
N GLN A 82 21.89 -7.61 9.39
CA GLN A 82 20.50 -7.99 9.11
C GLN A 82 19.72 -6.70 8.78
N ARG A 83 18.98 -6.67 7.66
CA ARG A 83 18.02 -5.61 7.38
C ARG A 83 16.62 -6.15 7.60
N ILE A 84 15.83 -5.47 8.42
CA ILE A 84 14.44 -5.79 8.69
C ILE A 84 13.56 -4.68 8.10
N GLN A 85 12.62 -5.07 7.25
CA GLN A 85 11.64 -4.21 6.59
C GLN A 85 10.24 -4.78 6.83
N ALA A 86 9.20 -4.00 6.55
CA ALA A 86 7.85 -4.53 6.47
C ALA A 86 7.75 -5.49 5.27
N LEU A 87 7.02 -6.59 5.41
CA LEU A 87 6.85 -7.56 4.33
C LEU A 87 6.14 -6.92 3.14
N GLY A 88 6.76 -7.02 1.98
CA GLY A 88 6.28 -6.39 0.74
C GLY A 88 6.70 -4.94 0.55
N GLN A 89 7.48 -4.35 1.45
CA GLN A 89 8.05 -3.02 1.26
C GLN A 89 8.93 -2.98 -0.01
N GLY A 90 8.82 -1.87 -0.75
CA GLY A 90 9.53 -1.68 -2.01
C GLY A 90 8.65 -1.03 -3.07
N PRO A 91 8.76 -1.42 -4.36
CA PRO A 91 8.02 -0.80 -5.46
C PRO A 91 6.49 -0.91 -5.36
N LEU A 92 5.98 -1.93 -4.64
CA LEU A 92 4.55 -2.10 -4.38
C LEU A 92 4.01 -1.19 -3.28
N ALA A 93 4.90 -0.58 -2.50
CA ALA A 93 4.62 0.51 -1.57
C ALA A 93 3.37 0.28 -0.68
N PRO A 94 3.36 -0.75 0.18
CA PRO A 94 2.25 -0.99 1.11
C PRO A 94 2.13 0.16 2.11
N ASP A 95 0.89 0.56 2.41
CA ASP A 95 0.56 1.68 3.27
C ASP A 95 -0.22 1.27 4.52
N HIS A 96 -0.20 2.13 5.54
CA HIS A 96 -0.93 1.97 6.80
C HIS A 96 -0.56 0.71 7.57
N LEU A 97 0.73 0.39 7.57
CA LEU A 97 1.27 -0.75 8.29
C LEU A 97 1.40 -0.45 9.78
N ASP A 98 1.04 -1.40 10.62
CA ASP A 98 1.19 -1.33 12.08
C ASP A 98 1.30 -2.73 12.69
N LEU A 99 1.48 -2.77 14.01
CA LEU A 99 1.27 -3.97 14.79
C LEU A 99 -0.21 -4.36 14.78
N LEU A 100 -0.48 -5.63 14.57
CA LEU A 100 -1.80 -6.18 14.86
C LEU A 100 -1.88 -6.51 16.35
N THR A 101 -2.98 -6.12 16.97
CA THR A 101 -3.25 -6.36 18.40
C THR A 101 -4.71 -6.76 18.60
N ALA A 102 -4.94 -7.78 19.39
CA ALA A 102 -6.29 -8.10 19.84
C ALA A 102 -6.75 -7.03 20.83
N PRO A 103 -8.03 -6.63 20.81
CA PRO A 103 -8.57 -5.66 21.75
C PRO A 103 -8.30 -6.04 23.23
N GLY A 104 -7.80 -5.09 24.00
CA GLY A 104 -7.41 -5.27 25.40
C GLY A 104 -6.05 -5.93 25.64
N HIS A 105 -5.30 -6.24 24.59
CA HIS A 105 -3.95 -6.85 24.69
C HIS A 105 -2.86 -5.95 24.08
N GLU A 106 -3.18 -4.71 23.78
CA GLU A 106 -2.31 -3.78 23.05
C GLU A 106 -0.97 -3.59 23.74
N ASP A 107 -0.99 -3.23 25.01
CA ASP A 107 0.23 -2.97 25.80
C ASP A 107 1.08 -4.24 25.96
N LEU A 108 0.44 -5.38 26.23
CA LEU A 108 1.12 -6.67 26.32
C LEU A 108 1.85 -7.02 25.01
N VAL A 109 1.19 -6.83 23.87
CA VAL A 109 1.78 -7.11 22.54
C VAL A 109 2.95 -6.17 22.29
N VAL A 110 2.79 -4.87 22.58
CA VAL A 110 3.87 -3.88 22.43
C VAL A 110 5.06 -4.24 23.31
N ASP A 111 4.84 -4.61 24.59
CA ASP A 111 5.93 -4.94 25.52
C ASP A 111 6.72 -6.17 25.08
N LEU A 112 6.03 -7.25 24.69
CA LEU A 112 6.68 -8.47 24.20
C LEU A 112 7.48 -8.20 22.92
N LEU A 113 6.91 -7.46 21.98
CA LEU A 113 7.61 -7.11 20.73
C LEU A 113 8.75 -6.11 20.98
N SER A 114 8.64 -5.21 21.93
CA SER A 114 9.75 -4.34 22.33
C SER A 114 10.93 -5.15 22.87
N GLY A 115 10.68 -6.16 23.68
CA GLY A 115 11.68 -7.13 24.11
C GLY A 115 12.34 -7.85 22.91
N TRP A 116 11.53 -8.28 21.94
CA TRP A 116 12.00 -8.91 20.71
C TRP A 116 12.90 -7.98 19.90
N TRP A 117 12.52 -6.72 19.69
CA TRP A 117 13.32 -5.72 19.01
C TRP A 117 14.59 -5.40 19.78
N GLY A 118 14.51 -5.24 21.10
CA GLY A 118 15.64 -4.97 21.98
C GLY A 118 16.71 -6.07 22.02
N ALA A 119 16.31 -7.31 21.74
CA ALA A 119 17.24 -8.44 21.65
C ALA A 119 18.02 -8.50 20.34
N ARG A 120 17.62 -7.74 19.30
CA ARG A 120 18.30 -7.74 18.00
C ARG A 120 19.71 -7.16 18.10
N ARG A 121 20.59 -7.68 17.28
CA ARG A 121 22.00 -7.21 17.18
C ARG A 121 22.37 -7.06 15.72
N ARG A 122 23.23 -6.11 15.40
CA ARG A 122 23.69 -5.85 14.02
C ARG A 122 22.53 -5.71 13.02
N THR A 123 21.46 -5.03 13.43
CA THR A 123 20.22 -4.93 12.66
C THR A 123 20.02 -3.51 12.15
N LEU A 124 19.77 -3.40 10.84
CA LEU A 124 19.24 -2.22 10.18
C LEU A 124 17.73 -2.34 10.12
N VAL A 125 17.02 -1.49 10.84
CA VAL A 125 15.56 -1.38 10.79
C VAL A 125 15.20 -0.32 9.77
N ASP A 126 14.31 -0.66 8.82
CA ASP A 126 13.89 0.22 7.74
C ASP A 126 12.41 -0.07 7.44
N LEU A 127 11.50 0.51 8.23
CA LEU A 127 10.05 0.28 8.15
C LEU A 127 9.39 1.52 7.58
N ASP A 128 8.85 1.43 6.38
CA ASP A 128 8.15 2.50 5.64
C ASP A 128 6.66 2.20 5.51
N GLY A 129 5.85 3.24 5.36
CA GLY A 129 4.41 3.12 5.18
C GLY A 129 3.65 2.87 6.49
N LEU A 130 4.24 3.22 7.63
CA LEU A 130 3.59 3.03 8.94
C LEU A 130 2.47 4.04 9.14
N VAL A 131 1.44 3.61 9.86
CA VAL A 131 0.31 4.49 10.20
C VAL A 131 0.69 5.53 11.27
N GLU A 132 0.18 6.74 11.12
CA GLU A 132 0.31 7.78 12.13
C GLU A 132 -0.43 7.38 13.42
N GLY A 133 0.24 7.53 14.58
CA GLY A 133 -0.29 7.09 15.86
C GLY A 133 -0.24 5.57 16.09
N GLY A 134 0.36 4.80 15.18
CA GLY A 134 0.50 3.35 15.30
C GLY A 134 1.50 2.92 16.38
N ARG A 135 1.44 1.65 16.74
CA ARG A 135 2.19 1.04 17.86
C ARG A 135 3.54 0.45 17.43
N LEU A 136 3.74 0.19 16.12
CA LEU A 136 4.97 -0.46 15.65
C LEU A 136 6.22 0.36 15.95
N ALA A 137 6.16 1.68 15.77
CA ALA A 137 7.27 2.57 16.10
C ALA A 137 7.62 2.54 17.61
N ALA A 138 6.60 2.48 18.48
CA ALA A 138 6.79 2.35 19.92
C ALA A 138 7.47 1.03 20.27
N ALA A 139 7.04 -0.10 19.69
CA ALA A 139 7.65 -1.40 19.90
C ALA A 139 9.11 -1.46 19.43
N VAL A 140 9.46 -0.78 18.34
CA VAL A 140 10.87 -0.66 17.88
C VAL A 140 11.69 0.23 18.81
N GLY A 141 11.07 1.09 19.63
CA GLY A 141 11.75 2.02 20.52
C GLY A 141 12.49 3.14 19.77
N THR A 142 12.00 3.52 18.59
CA THR A 142 12.61 4.57 17.76
C THR A 142 11.54 5.51 17.26
N PRO A 143 11.70 6.84 17.39
CA PRO A 143 10.74 7.79 16.85
C PRO A 143 10.56 7.60 15.34
N ALA A 144 9.31 7.55 14.91
CA ALA A 144 8.93 7.58 13.52
C ALA A 144 8.96 9.03 13.01
N VAL A 145 9.30 9.20 11.72
CA VAL A 145 9.29 10.51 11.06
C VAL A 145 8.27 10.53 9.93
N PRO A 146 7.56 11.66 9.71
CA PRO A 146 6.68 11.81 8.57
C PRO A 146 7.41 11.56 7.25
N ARG A 147 6.79 10.78 6.37
CA ARG A 147 7.37 10.39 5.08
C ARG A 147 6.61 10.96 3.92
N GLU A 148 5.34 10.60 3.80
CA GLU A 148 4.45 10.99 2.71
C GLU A 148 3.03 11.22 3.24
N ALA A 149 2.27 12.07 2.57
CA ALA A 149 0.84 12.20 2.85
C ALA A 149 0.07 11.07 2.15
N ALA A 150 -1.03 10.64 2.77
CA ALA A 150 -2.03 9.75 2.20
C ALA A 150 -3.38 10.45 2.26
N PRO A 151 -3.82 11.08 1.14
CA PRO A 151 -5.11 11.74 1.05
C PRO A 151 -6.25 10.74 1.11
N TYR A 152 -7.33 11.05 1.82
CA TYR A 152 -8.52 10.22 1.92
C TYR A 152 -9.79 11.07 2.03
N LEU A 153 -10.93 10.44 1.89
CA LEU A 153 -12.23 11.05 2.15
C LEU A 153 -13.13 10.06 2.90
N ARG A 154 -13.96 10.59 3.78
CA ARG A 154 -15.03 9.82 4.41
C ARG A 154 -16.21 9.77 3.47
N THR A 155 -16.80 8.60 3.34
CA THR A 155 -17.88 8.34 2.37
C THR A 155 -19.22 8.10 3.04
N VAL A 156 -19.26 8.07 4.37
CA VAL A 156 -20.49 7.94 5.14
C VAL A 156 -21.42 9.12 4.83
N ASP A 157 -22.68 8.84 4.56
CA ASP A 157 -23.75 9.81 4.26
C ASP A 157 -23.51 10.65 2.97
N LEU A 158 -22.59 10.24 2.09
CA LEU A 158 -22.46 10.87 0.79
C LEU A 158 -23.60 10.40 -0.15
N GLY A 159 -24.55 11.29 -0.43
CA GLY A 159 -25.62 11.04 -1.42
C GLY A 159 -25.11 10.96 -2.88
N GLY A 160 -23.81 11.09 -3.10
CA GLY A 160 -23.15 10.98 -4.38
C GLY A 160 -21.83 11.72 -4.39
N TYR A 161 -20.71 11.04 -4.62
CA TYR A 161 -19.37 11.62 -4.51
C TYR A 161 -19.14 12.83 -5.42
N VAL A 162 -19.46 12.71 -6.72
CA VAL A 162 -19.22 13.82 -7.69
C VAL A 162 -19.98 15.07 -7.33
N SER A 163 -21.18 14.97 -6.74
CA SER A 163 -22.00 16.13 -6.35
C SER A 163 -21.32 17.02 -5.30
N THR A 164 -20.47 16.45 -4.44
CA THR A 164 -19.73 17.15 -3.38
C THR A 164 -18.47 17.85 -3.89
N ARG A 165 -18.05 17.57 -5.11
CA ARG A 165 -16.79 18.10 -5.66
C ARG A 165 -16.96 19.48 -6.32
N SER A 166 -15.85 20.16 -6.58
CA SER A 166 -15.85 21.49 -7.22
C SER A 166 -16.58 21.48 -8.57
N ALA A 167 -17.18 22.62 -8.94
CA ALA A 167 -17.90 22.77 -10.22
C ALA A 167 -17.01 22.43 -11.44
N ASN A 168 -15.69 22.71 -11.34
CA ASN A 168 -14.74 22.39 -12.39
C ASN A 168 -14.55 20.88 -12.53
N LEU A 169 -14.37 20.14 -11.42
CA LEU A 169 -14.23 18.68 -11.46
C LEU A 169 -15.51 18.03 -11.96
N ARG A 170 -16.69 18.49 -11.49
CA ARG A 170 -17.98 17.99 -11.97
C ARG A 170 -18.16 18.13 -13.49
N ARG A 171 -17.77 19.31 -14.03
CA ARG A 171 -17.83 19.56 -15.49
C ARG A 171 -16.86 18.67 -16.25
N ALA A 172 -15.62 18.55 -15.75
CA ALA A 172 -14.60 17.72 -16.37
C ALA A 172 -15.00 16.23 -16.42
N VAL A 173 -15.53 15.70 -15.33
CA VAL A 173 -16.02 14.30 -15.25
C VAL A 173 -17.19 14.09 -16.21
N ARG A 174 -18.19 14.98 -16.21
CA ARG A 174 -19.34 14.85 -17.13
C ARG A 174 -18.92 14.93 -18.58
N ARG A 175 -17.94 15.78 -18.90
CA ARG A 175 -17.40 15.85 -20.26
C ARG A 175 -16.67 14.57 -20.62
N ALA A 176 -15.77 14.10 -19.77
CA ALA A 176 -15.01 12.88 -20.00
C ALA A 176 -15.93 11.66 -20.23
N ARG A 177 -16.98 11.48 -19.41
CA ARG A 177 -17.96 10.41 -19.59
C ARG A 177 -18.59 10.47 -20.97
N ARG A 178 -19.14 11.63 -21.38
CA ARG A 178 -19.77 11.79 -22.71
C ARG A 178 -18.80 11.54 -23.86
N ASP A 179 -17.56 12.01 -23.72
CA ASP A 179 -16.56 11.85 -24.77
C ASP A 179 -16.20 10.36 -24.93
N PHE A 180 -15.93 9.65 -23.84
CA PHE A 180 -15.63 8.21 -23.89
C PHE A 180 -16.84 7.36 -24.33
N GLU A 181 -18.05 7.67 -23.87
CA GLU A 181 -19.28 6.99 -24.31
C GLU A 181 -19.51 7.19 -25.82
N ARG A 182 -19.36 8.42 -26.35
CA ARG A 182 -19.45 8.69 -27.78
C ARG A 182 -18.43 7.89 -28.59
N ASP A 183 -17.25 7.67 -28.03
CA ASP A 183 -16.18 6.91 -28.66
C ASP A 183 -16.32 5.38 -28.43
N GLY A 184 -17.46 4.94 -27.89
CA GLY A 184 -17.80 3.53 -27.67
C GLY A 184 -17.03 2.87 -26.51
N MET A 185 -16.44 3.66 -25.63
CA MET A 185 -15.73 3.14 -24.45
C MET A 185 -16.66 2.96 -23.27
N VAL A 186 -16.43 1.89 -22.53
CA VAL A 186 -17.24 1.47 -21.37
C VAL A 186 -16.36 1.35 -20.14
N LEU A 187 -16.87 1.82 -19.01
CA LEU A 187 -16.33 1.52 -17.68
C LEU A 187 -16.91 0.18 -17.22
N SER A 188 -16.05 -0.74 -16.87
CA SER A 188 -16.44 -2.09 -16.41
C SER A 188 -15.58 -2.58 -15.26
N ARG A 189 -16.02 -3.68 -14.62
CA ARG A 189 -15.34 -4.36 -13.52
C ARG A 189 -14.94 -5.76 -13.96
N ALA A 190 -13.64 -5.98 -14.19
CA ALA A 190 -13.11 -7.29 -14.59
C ALA A 190 -13.18 -8.32 -13.45
N ASP A 191 -13.12 -7.89 -12.20
CA ASP A 191 -13.24 -8.77 -11.02
C ASP A 191 -14.66 -9.34 -10.80
N LEU A 192 -15.66 -8.85 -11.52
CA LEU A 192 -17.02 -9.38 -11.52
C LEU A 192 -17.29 -10.35 -12.68
N GLY A 193 -16.33 -10.51 -13.58
CA GLY A 193 -16.37 -11.40 -14.73
C GLY A 193 -15.64 -12.73 -14.47
N GLU A 194 -15.22 -13.35 -15.57
CA GLU A 194 -14.43 -14.57 -15.52
C GLU A 194 -12.96 -14.28 -15.16
N SER A 195 -12.21 -15.31 -14.77
CA SER A 195 -10.76 -15.18 -14.44
C SER A 195 -9.97 -14.56 -15.59
N ASP A 196 -10.30 -14.92 -16.84
CA ASP A 196 -9.68 -14.40 -18.06
C ASP A 196 -9.90 -12.89 -18.25
N ASP A 197 -10.96 -12.31 -17.68
CA ASP A 197 -11.19 -10.87 -17.71
C ASP A 197 -10.16 -10.13 -16.85
N VAL A 198 -9.85 -10.70 -15.69
CA VAL A 198 -8.79 -10.18 -14.80
C VAL A 198 -7.43 -10.28 -15.48
N ASP A 199 -7.11 -11.40 -16.14
CA ASP A 199 -5.86 -11.60 -16.85
C ASP A 199 -5.71 -10.62 -18.01
N ARG A 200 -6.77 -10.39 -18.79
CA ARG A 200 -6.79 -9.37 -19.85
C ARG A 200 -6.59 -7.96 -19.29
N ALA A 201 -7.24 -7.64 -18.20
CA ALA A 201 -7.05 -6.33 -17.53
C ALA A 201 -5.61 -6.15 -17.05
N LEU A 202 -4.99 -7.17 -16.45
CA LEU A 202 -3.59 -7.12 -16.00
C LEU A 202 -2.62 -7.03 -17.18
N ALA A 203 -2.86 -7.71 -18.30
CA ALA A 203 -2.09 -7.55 -19.52
C ALA A 203 -2.19 -6.12 -20.06
N GLY A 204 -3.38 -5.53 -20.08
CA GLY A 204 -3.62 -4.12 -20.42
C GLY A 204 -2.89 -3.17 -19.46
N PHE A 205 -2.91 -3.44 -18.16
CA PHE A 205 -2.18 -2.67 -17.15
C PHE A 205 -0.67 -2.64 -17.44
N VAL A 206 -0.09 -3.78 -17.78
CA VAL A 206 1.32 -3.89 -18.18
C VAL A 206 1.59 -3.09 -19.46
N ALA A 207 0.76 -3.26 -20.49
CA ALA A 207 0.92 -2.56 -21.76
C ALA A 207 0.87 -1.03 -21.59
N LEU A 208 -0.06 -0.51 -20.78
CA LEU A 208 -0.21 0.92 -20.50
C LEU A 208 0.95 1.51 -19.67
N HIS A 209 1.62 0.69 -18.86
CA HIS A 209 2.78 1.14 -18.08
C HIS A 209 4.12 0.97 -18.79
N SER A 210 4.23 0.04 -19.74
CA SER A 210 5.49 -0.28 -20.45
C SER A 210 6.17 0.93 -21.12
N PRO A 211 5.44 1.91 -21.70
CA PRO A 211 6.09 3.11 -22.30
C PRO A 211 6.64 4.09 -21.24
N ARG A 212 6.52 3.80 -19.93
CA ARG A 212 6.87 4.71 -18.84
C ARG A 212 8.08 4.19 -18.07
N PRO A 213 9.29 4.74 -18.27
CA PRO A 213 10.50 4.26 -17.60
C PRO A 213 10.43 4.34 -16.06
N ASP A 214 9.68 5.32 -15.51
CA ASP A 214 9.44 5.45 -14.07
C ASP A 214 8.63 4.30 -13.47
N ARG A 215 7.97 3.50 -14.31
CA ARG A 215 7.17 2.34 -13.90
C ARG A 215 7.91 1.00 -13.97
N ALA A 216 9.13 0.98 -14.48
CA ALA A 216 9.93 -0.26 -14.54
C ALA A 216 10.06 -0.99 -13.20
N PRO A 217 10.25 -0.31 -12.03
CA PRO A 217 10.26 -0.99 -10.74
C PRO A 217 8.93 -1.67 -10.39
N LEU A 218 7.78 -1.05 -10.71
CA LEU A 218 6.46 -1.64 -10.51
C LEU A 218 6.25 -2.84 -11.43
N LEU A 219 6.63 -2.72 -12.69
CA LEU A 219 6.51 -3.81 -13.67
C LEU A 219 7.38 -5.02 -13.29
N GLY A 220 8.51 -4.80 -12.63
CA GLY A 220 9.34 -5.87 -12.06
C GLY A 220 8.64 -6.68 -10.96
N GLU A 221 7.62 -6.10 -10.33
CA GLU A 221 6.82 -6.74 -9.27
C GLU A 221 5.51 -7.39 -9.79
N MET A 222 5.29 -7.43 -11.10
CA MET A 222 4.07 -8.01 -11.68
C MET A 222 3.81 -9.46 -11.23
N PRO A 223 4.81 -10.35 -11.06
CA PRO A 223 4.54 -11.69 -10.54
C PRO A 223 3.87 -11.68 -9.15
N VAL A 224 4.26 -10.75 -8.27
CA VAL A 224 3.62 -10.56 -6.96
C VAL A 224 2.25 -9.95 -7.13
N LEU A 225 2.14 -8.86 -7.92
CA LEU A 225 0.90 -8.11 -8.08
C LEU A 225 -0.21 -8.95 -8.71
N THR A 226 0.10 -9.72 -9.77
CA THR A 226 -0.84 -10.64 -10.41
C THR A 226 -1.39 -11.64 -9.39
N ARG A 227 -0.50 -12.29 -8.62
CA ARG A 227 -0.90 -13.25 -7.59
C ARG A 227 -1.78 -12.59 -6.51
N ALA A 228 -1.43 -11.37 -6.09
CA ALA A 228 -2.19 -10.62 -5.10
C ALA A 228 -3.59 -10.22 -5.64
N VAL A 229 -3.68 -9.80 -6.91
CA VAL A 229 -4.97 -9.46 -7.53
C VAL A 229 -5.89 -10.68 -7.58
N HIS A 230 -5.42 -11.83 -8.10
CA HIS A 230 -6.24 -13.03 -8.14
C HIS A 230 -6.69 -13.49 -6.75
N ALA A 231 -5.78 -13.52 -5.78
CA ALA A 231 -6.13 -13.91 -4.41
C ALA A 231 -7.09 -12.90 -3.75
N GLY A 232 -6.91 -11.60 -4.01
CA GLY A 232 -7.80 -10.55 -3.53
C GLY A 232 -9.18 -10.61 -4.20
N VAL A 233 -9.27 -10.93 -5.50
CA VAL A 233 -10.55 -11.16 -6.20
C VAL A 233 -11.27 -12.37 -5.60
N ALA A 234 -10.57 -13.48 -5.42
CA ALA A 234 -11.14 -14.68 -4.78
C ALA A 234 -11.64 -14.41 -3.34
N ALA A 235 -11.01 -13.47 -2.62
CA ALA A 235 -11.42 -13.02 -1.29
C ALA A 235 -12.55 -11.96 -1.33
N GLY A 236 -12.96 -11.45 -2.51
CA GLY A 236 -13.89 -10.34 -2.64
C GLY A 236 -13.30 -8.98 -2.22
N GLU A 237 -11.98 -8.89 -2.10
CA GLU A 237 -11.25 -7.72 -1.57
C GLU A 237 -10.41 -6.98 -2.64
N ALA A 238 -10.32 -7.47 -3.87
CA ALA A 238 -9.76 -6.73 -4.99
C ALA A 238 -10.84 -6.20 -5.92
N ARG A 239 -10.60 -5.04 -6.50
CA ARG A 239 -11.44 -4.38 -7.50
C ARG A 239 -10.57 -4.06 -8.72
N VAL A 240 -10.98 -4.51 -9.89
CA VAL A 240 -10.24 -4.32 -11.16
C VAL A 240 -11.13 -3.57 -12.12
N HIS A 241 -10.90 -2.27 -12.24
CA HIS A 241 -11.67 -1.39 -13.11
C HIS A 241 -11.00 -1.25 -14.47
N VAL A 242 -11.78 -1.25 -15.53
CA VAL A 242 -11.33 -1.18 -16.93
C VAL A 242 -12.11 -0.11 -17.66
N LEU A 243 -11.42 0.75 -18.40
CA LEU A 243 -12.00 1.66 -19.39
C LEU A 243 -11.48 1.29 -20.77
N GLY A 244 -12.38 0.96 -21.68
CA GLY A 244 -12.02 0.58 -23.05
C GLY A 244 -13.22 0.17 -23.88
N ARG A 245 -13.00 -0.11 -25.16
CA ARG A 245 -14.01 -0.73 -25.99
C ARG A 245 -14.06 -2.23 -25.73
N PRO A 246 -15.25 -2.85 -25.71
CA PRO A 246 -15.36 -4.29 -25.54
C PRO A 246 -14.53 -5.05 -26.58
N GLY A 247 -13.70 -5.98 -26.11
CA GLY A 247 -12.83 -6.79 -26.98
C GLY A 247 -11.54 -6.13 -27.47
N GLU A 248 -11.32 -4.84 -27.17
CA GLU A 248 -10.11 -4.11 -27.54
C GLU A 248 -9.15 -3.94 -26.33
N GLN A 249 -7.95 -3.43 -26.59
CA GLN A 249 -7.01 -3.04 -25.54
C GLN A 249 -7.58 -1.88 -24.71
N PRO A 250 -7.53 -1.95 -23.38
CA PRO A 250 -8.05 -0.89 -22.53
C PRO A 250 -7.23 0.40 -22.66
N VAL A 251 -7.89 1.55 -22.53
CA VAL A 251 -7.24 2.86 -22.44
C VAL A 251 -6.88 3.24 -21.01
N ALA A 252 -7.52 2.60 -20.02
CA ALA A 252 -7.10 2.67 -18.62
C ALA A 252 -7.50 1.40 -17.86
N VAL A 253 -6.65 1.02 -16.90
CA VAL A 253 -6.91 -0.05 -15.92
C VAL A 253 -6.56 0.47 -14.54
N ALA A 254 -7.45 0.23 -13.57
CA ALA A 254 -7.19 0.63 -12.19
C ALA A 254 -7.41 -0.55 -11.24
N LEU A 255 -6.53 -0.63 -10.25
CA LEU A 255 -6.59 -1.61 -9.17
C LEU A 255 -6.94 -0.90 -7.87
N ALA A 256 -7.91 -1.43 -7.16
CA ALA A 256 -8.28 -0.98 -5.83
C ALA A 256 -8.46 -2.18 -4.89
N TRP A 257 -8.30 -1.93 -3.60
CA TRP A 257 -8.46 -2.93 -2.56
C TRP A 257 -9.61 -2.56 -1.64
N TRP A 258 -10.29 -3.57 -1.13
CA TRP A 258 -11.34 -3.43 -0.14
C TRP A 258 -10.92 -4.10 1.16
N CYS A 259 -11.02 -3.39 2.28
CA CYS A 259 -10.72 -3.96 3.58
C CYS A 259 -11.61 -3.31 4.66
N ALA A 260 -12.48 -4.09 5.30
CA ALA A 260 -13.34 -3.63 6.40
C ALA A 260 -14.07 -2.30 6.10
N GLY A 261 -14.74 -2.20 4.95
CA GLY A 261 -15.47 -0.99 4.54
C GLY A 261 -14.59 0.17 4.04
N ARG A 262 -13.28 -0.04 3.86
CA ARG A 262 -12.37 0.93 3.27
C ARG A 262 -12.00 0.54 1.85
N LEU A 263 -12.19 1.47 0.92
CA LEU A 263 -11.68 1.37 -0.44
C LEU A 263 -10.31 2.03 -0.52
N SER A 264 -9.28 1.29 -0.92
CA SER A 264 -7.93 1.83 -1.17
C SER A 264 -7.70 1.87 -2.68
N THR A 265 -7.62 3.08 -3.28
CA THR A 265 -7.31 3.23 -4.71
C THR A 265 -5.82 3.04 -4.93
N TYR A 266 -5.41 1.91 -5.50
CA TYR A 266 -4.02 1.48 -5.43
C TYR A 266 -3.17 1.93 -6.63
N GLN A 267 -3.48 1.44 -7.82
CA GLN A 267 -2.70 1.75 -9.03
C GLN A 267 -3.62 2.09 -10.19
N VAL A 268 -3.23 3.08 -10.98
CA VAL A 268 -3.93 3.44 -12.23
C VAL A 268 -2.93 3.49 -13.38
N ALA A 269 -3.10 2.59 -14.34
CA ALA A 269 -2.46 2.64 -15.64
C ALA A 269 -3.38 3.33 -16.64
N ARG A 270 -2.85 4.19 -17.49
CA ARG A 270 -3.64 4.89 -18.52
C ARG A 270 -2.83 5.16 -19.77
N SER A 271 -3.50 5.26 -20.89
CA SER A 271 -2.93 5.74 -22.16
C SER A 271 -2.29 7.13 -22.00
N LEU A 272 -1.24 7.39 -22.75
CA LEU A 272 -0.56 8.67 -22.83
C LEU A 272 -1.08 9.55 -24.00
N GLU A 273 -1.97 9.02 -24.81
CA GLU A 273 -2.58 9.72 -25.91
C GLU A 273 -3.42 10.91 -25.44
N ARG A 274 -3.38 12.01 -26.20
CA ARG A 274 -4.06 13.25 -25.82
C ARG A 274 -5.57 13.11 -25.73
N GLU A 275 -6.16 12.29 -26.58
CA GLU A 275 -7.59 11.97 -26.60
C GLU A 275 -8.04 11.25 -25.31
N HIS A 276 -7.12 10.52 -24.66
CA HIS A 276 -7.37 9.81 -23.40
C HIS A 276 -6.91 10.57 -22.15
N ALA A 277 -6.60 11.87 -22.27
CA ALA A 277 -6.02 12.66 -21.16
C ALA A 277 -6.82 12.62 -19.86
N HIS A 278 -8.13 12.44 -19.92
CA HIS A 278 -9.03 12.41 -18.76
C HIS A 278 -9.30 11.00 -18.21
N ALA A 279 -8.80 9.94 -18.84
CA ALA A 279 -9.06 8.57 -18.42
C ALA A 279 -8.67 8.31 -16.97
N GLY A 280 -7.48 8.75 -16.53
CA GLY A 280 -7.03 8.55 -15.15
C GLY A 280 -7.91 9.23 -14.11
N THR A 281 -8.39 10.45 -14.38
CA THR A 281 -9.30 11.16 -13.48
C THR A 281 -10.67 10.47 -13.43
N LEU A 282 -11.18 10.06 -14.59
CA LEU A 282 -12.45 9.33 -14.67
C LEU A 282 -12.39 8.02 -13.92
N MET A 283 -11.32 7.23 -14.08
CA MET A 283 -11.11 5.97 -13.34
C MET A 283 -11.08 6.18 -11.83
N MET A 284 -10.37 7.21 -11.34
CA MET A 284 -10.33 7.52 -9.90
C MET A 284 -11.72 7.88 -9.37
N VAL A 285 -12.48 8.70 -10.11
CA VAL A 285 -13.83 9.10 -9.73
C VAL A 285 -14.76 7.88 -9.74
N ASP A 286 -14.69 7.04 -10.77
CA ASP A 286 -15.51 5.83 -10.88
C ASP A 286 -15.24 4.85 -9.74
N MET A 287 -13.97 4.59 -9.41
CA MET A 287 -13.63 3.75 -8.26
C MET A 287 -14.25 4.26 -6.96
N ILE A 288 -14.19 5.58 -6.72
CA ILE A 288 -14.75 6.19 -5.50
C ILE A 288 -16.30 6.08 -5.51
N GLU A 289 -16.95 6.39 -6.63
CA GLU A 289 -18.42 6.30 -6.73
C GLU A 289 -18.91 4.86 -6.56
N GLN A 290 -18.25 3.89 -7.17
CA GLN A 290 -18.60 2.48 -6.98
C GLN A 290 -18.31 2.04 -5.53
N GLY A 291 -17.20 2.50 -4.94
CA GLY A 291 -16.92 2.25 -3.53
C GLY A 291 -18.02 2.78 -2.61
N VAL A 292 -18.52 4.01 -2.87
CA VAL A 292 -19.66 4.58 -2.15
C VAL A 292 -20.92 3.73 -2.33
N ALA A 293 -21.19 3.30 -3.55
CA ALA A 293 -22.33 2.44 -3.86
C ALA A 293 -22.24 1.05 -3.19
N ASP A 294 -21.03 0.51 -3.07
CA ASP A 294 -20.72 -0.74 -2.35
C ASP A 294 -20.72 -0.57 -0.81
N GLY A 295 -20.96 0.64 -0.28
CA GLY A 295 -21.03 0.91 1.15
C GLY A 295 -19.67 1.20 1.81
N ALA A 296 -18.70 1.72 1.05
CA ALA A 296 -17.45 2.18 1.66
C ALA A 296 -17.72 3.28 2.69
N THR A 297 -17.06 3.20 3.83
CA THR A 297 -17.07 4.26 4.86
C THR A 297 -15.93 5.25 4.66
N GLU A 298 -14.92 4.85 3.90
CA GLU A 298 -13.75 5.67 3.56
C GLU A 298 -13.21 5.27 2.17
N ALA A 299 -12.81 6.25 1.37
CA ALA A 299 -11.98 6.03 0.18
C ALA A 299 -10.59 6.65 0.43
N ASP A 300 -9.59 5.79 0.48
CA ASP A 300 -8.19 6.13 0.70
C ASP A 300 -7.45 6.16 -0.64
N LEU A 301 -6.82 7.29 -0.95
CA LEU A 301 -6.07 7.44 -2.20
C LEU A 301 -4.60 6.99 -2.05
N LEU A 302 -4.24 6.45 -0.88
CA LEU A 302 -2.90 5.97 -0.53
C LEU A 302 -1.82 7.04 -0.70
N ARG A 303 -0.54 6.66 -0.54
CA ARG A 303 0.61 7.57 -0.52
C ARG A 303 0.71 8.51 -1.73
N GLY A 304 1.23 9.68 -1.47
CA GLY A 304 1.52 10.74 -2.43
C GLY A 304 0.49 11.86 -2.43
N ASP A 305 0.98 13.09 -2.47
CA ASP A 305 0.22 14.33 -2.42
C ASP A 305 0.05 14.99 -3.81
N ALA A 306 0.05 14.18 -4.87
CA ALA A 306 -0.15 14.69 -6.22
C ALA A 306 -1.42 15.55 -6.29
N ALA A 307 -1.34 16.69 -7.00
CA ALA A 307 -2.39 17.70 -7.04
C ALA A 307 -3.79 17.17 -7.44
N TYR A 308 -3.83 16.10 -8.25
CA TYR A 308 -5.10 15.46 -8.59
C TYR A 308 -5.73 14.73 -7.40
N LYS A 309 -4.93 14.05 -6.55
CA LYS A 309 -5.42 13.38 -5.33
C LYS A 309 -6.01 14.39 -4.35
N LEU A 310 -5.32 15.51 -4.15
CA LEU A 310 -5.80 16.58 -3.25
C LEU A 310 -7.13 17.22 -3.73
N ARG A 311 -7.46 17.13 -5.02
CA ARG A 311 -8.77 17.57 -5.54
C ARG A 311 -9.87 16.53 -5.35
N LEU A 312 -9.50 15.28 -5.11
CA LEU A 312 -10.43 14.16 -4.93
C LEU A 312 -10.69 13.83 -3.46
N ALA A 313 -9.76 14.16 -2.57
CA ALA A 313 -9.84 13.91 -1.13
C ALA A 313 -10.27 15.16 -0.36
N ASP A 314 -10.72 14.96 0.89
CA ASP A 314 -11.10 16.04 1.81
C ASP A 314 -10.12 16.14 2.99
N GLU A 315 -9.47 15.04 3.33
CA GLU A 315 -8.57 14.90 4.47
C GLU A 315 -7.23 14.26 4.04
N ARG A 316 -6.27 14.29 4.91
CA ARG A 316 -4.98 13.60 4.72
C ARG A 316 -4.44 13.11 6.07
N ARG A 317 -3.78 11.97 6.04
CA ARG A 317 -2.96 11.44 7.14
C ARG A 317 -1.51 11.32 6.66
N HIS A 318 -0.59 11.12 7.58
CA HIS A 318 0.82 10.90 7.23
C HIS A 318 1.18 9.43 7.33
N LEU A 319 1.94 8.97 6.36
CA LEU A 319 2.67 7.73 6.47
C LEU A 319 4.02 8.02 7.13
N LEU A 320 4.44 7.13 8.00
CA LEU A 320 5.64 7.30 8.78
C LEU A 320 6.74 6.32 8.35
N LEU A 321 7.97 6.71 8.62
CA LEU A 321 9.18 5.93 8.42
C LEU A 321 9.90 5.76 9.75
N VAL A 322 10.23 4.52 10.11
CA VAL A 322 11.21 4.20 11.16
C VAL A 322 12.45 3.67 10.50
N ARG A 323 13.56 4.40 10.65
CA ARG A 323 14.86 3.95 10.15
C ARG A 323 15.93 4.13 11.21
N THR A 324 16.49 3.02 11.68
CA THR A 324 17.48 3.01 12.74
C THR A 324 18.47 1.84 12.61
N GLY A 325 19.63 1.96 13.25
CA GLY A 325 20.63 0.91 13.33
C GLY A 325 20.79 0.41 14.76
N ILE A 326 20.63 -0.88 14.98
CA ILE A 326 20.88 -1.54 16.26
C ILE A 326 22.30 -2.12 16.24
N GLY A 327 23.21 -1.49 17.00
CA GLY A 327 24.65 -1.81 17.02
C GLY A 327 25.50 -0.88 16.15
N VAL A 328 26.83 -1.01 16.27
CA VAL A 328 27.80 -0.09 15.63
C VAL A 328 27.76 -0.16 14.11
N LEU A 329 27.83 -1.36 13.54
CA LEU A 329 27.90 -1.55 12.09
C LEU A 329 26.65 -1.01 11.35
N PRO A 330 25.41 -1.31 11.76
CA PRO A 330 24.23 -0.74 11.10
C PRO A 330 24.15 0.78 11.20
N ARG A 331 24.58 1.38 12.32
CA ARG A 331 24.66 2.84 12.46
C ARG A 331 25.67 3.46 11.51
N ALA A 332 26.82 2.84 11.32
CA ALA A 332 27.83 3.28 10.35
C ALA A 332 27.30 3.17 8.90
N VAL A 333 26.59 2.10 8.56
CA VAL A 333 25.95 1.92 7.25
C VAL A 333 24.92 3.04 6.97
N LEU A 334 24.08 3.37 7.95
CA LEU A 334 23.11 4.47 7.83
C LEU A 334 23.82 5.82 7.67
N GLY A 335 24.85 6.09 8.47
CA GLY A 335 25.64 7.31 8.37
C GLY A 335 26.29 7.48 6.99
N ALA A 336 26.90 6.42 6.45
CA ALA A 336 27.48 6.43 5.12
C ALA A 336 26.42 6.64 4.01
N HIS A 337 25.24 6.04 4.15
CA HIS A 337 24.12 6.24 3.20
C HIS A 337 23.62 7.68 3.24
N ALA A 338 23.41 8.25 4.41
CA ALA A 338 22.97 9.64 4.59
C ALA A 338 24.02 10.63 4.01
N ALA A 339 25.30 10.39 4.24
CA ALA A 339 26.38 11.20 3.67
C ALA A 339 26.37 11.16 2.13
N ARG A 340 26.22 9.97 1.52
CA ARG A 340 26.09 9.82 0.06
C ARG A 340 24.87 10.54 -0.51
N GLN A 341 23.75 10.51 0.16
CA GLN A 341 22.53 11.23 -0.27
C GLN A 341 22.76 12.74 -0.23
N ARG A 342 23.37 13.28 0.83
CA ARG A 342 23.71 14.71 0.94
C ARG A 342 24.64 15.16 -0.18
N LEU A 343 25.68 14.38 -0.50
CA LEU A 343 26.60 14.66 -1.59
C LEU A 343 25.90 14.66 -2.97
N ARG A 344 24.97 13.72 -3.20
CA ARG A 344 24.18 13.69 -4.45
C ARG A 344 23.22 14.88 -4.55
N ALA A 345 22.57 15.27 -3.46
CA ALA A 345 21.71 16.44 -3.41
C ALA A 345 22.49 17.73 -3.66
N GLY A 346 23.66 17.90 -3.06
CA GLY A 346 24.55 19.04 -3.29
C GLY A 346 25.03 19.14 -4.75
N ARG A 347 25.38 18.02 -5.38
CA ARG A 347 25.74 18.00 -6.81
C ARG A 347 24.59 18.41 -7.72
N ARG A 348 23.36 17.95 -7.45
CA ARG A 348 22.16 18.34 -8.21
C ARG A 348 21.80 19.82 -8.04
N ALA A 349 22.00 20.39 -6.87
CA ALA A 349 21.81 21.82 -6.62
C ALA A 349 22.84 22.64 -7.40
N PHE A 350 24.10 22.21 -7.41
CA PHE A 350 25.18 22.89 -8.13
C PHE A 350 24.99 22.88 -9.65
N THR A 351 24.53 21.76 -10.24
CA THR A 351 24.24 21.67 -11.68
C THR A 351 23.00 22.47 -12.11
N ARG A 352 22.10 22.81 -11.19
CA ARG A 352 20.95 23.68 -11.47
C ARG A 352 21.26 25.17 -11.37
N SER A 353 22.35 25.55 -10.69
CA SER A 353 22.76 26.93 -10.49
C SER A 353 23.83 27.42 -11.47
N SER A 354 24.26 26.62 -12.45
CA SER A 354 25.12 27.10 -13.53
C SER A 354 24.30 28.02 -14.44
N PRO A 355 24.66 29.32 -14.58
CA PRO A 355 23.96 30.23 -15.50
C PRO A 355 24.13 29.71 -16.93
N SER A 356 23.04 29.64 -17.69
CA SER A 356 23.10 29.56 -19.14
C SER A 356 23.82 30.82 -19.63
N ASP A 357 24.98 30.65 -20.20
CA ASP A 357 25.71 31.67 -20.97
C ASP A 357 24.75 32.20 -22.04
N SER A 358 24.15 33.35 -21.79
CA SER A 358 23.47 34.12 -22.82
C SER A 358 24.55 34.86 -23.60
N SER A 359 24.97 34.29 -24.68
CA SER A 359 25.70 35.04 -25.71
C SER A 359 24.80 36.14 -26.26
N PRO A 360 25.23 37.40 -26.35
CA PRO A 360 24.50 38.39 -27.09
C PRO A 360 24.79 38.14 -28.58
N GLU A 361 23.74 37.94 -29.35
CA GLU A 361 23.79 38.09 -30.80
C GLU A 361 23.74 39.60 -31.13
N ASP A 362 24.76 40.06 -31.87
CA ASP A 362 24.78 41.31 -32.62
C ASP A 362 23.83 41.27 -33.84
#